data_20d68e419598bf721ff85559901a6714
#
_entry.id   20d68e419598bf721ff85559901a6714
#
_cell.length_a   1.000
_cell.length_b   1.000
_cell.length_c   1.000
_cell.angle_alpha   90.00
_cell.angle_beta   90.00
_cell.angle_gamma   90.00
#
_symmetry.space_group_name_H-M   'P 1'
#
loop_
_entity.id
_entity.type
_entity.pdbx_description
1 polymer ?
#
loop_
_entity_poly.entity_id
_entity_poly.type
_entity_poly.pdbx_seq_one_letter_code
_entity_poly.pdbx_strand_id
1 'polypeptide(L)'
;MKRYGLYRRQMALKGLLILHSFCFTLHLNAQEPRTVNLGISGPTMEAIGGPSENWVKYNLAENPERGSVVRKGLIPDVKPLFNAQIRDTQICRGHDGRYYLTGSTGADIWHFNDGVELWVSSDLQRWDYLGLVFSIEKDGTWERSWKMHHKPTRAIWAPELHYVSEQQKDGTVRKNYFITTSMPPGGRGLLRSTTFLPEGPYENALGGDTHWPSNIDGSLFEDEDGTVYYLYGGGMIARMKPDMSGMDEEPRCPVLLEPDTVASHHAPSCSKRRACNDIGHEGATMFKRNGLYYLTAADAYEGRYSSMVAISENIYGPYRMRHEAVPCGGGTGYFQDHEGQWWCCFFGNDAQAPFREMPAIVRVDFRDDGTVKIEN
;
A
#
# COMPACT_ATOMS: atom_id res chain seq x y z
N MET A 1 -23.43 -71.27 -39.00
CA MET A 1 -22.46 -72.23 -39.63
C MET A 1 -21.07 -71.98 -39.06
N LYS A 2 -20.52 -73.02 -38.40
CA LYS A 2 -19.12 -73.38 -38.16
C LYS A 2 -18.26 -72.32 -37.41
N ARG A 3 -17.96 -72.56 -36.18
CA ARG A 3 -17.11 -73.54 -35.48
C ARG A 3 -15.62 -73.21 -35.52
N TYR A 4 -15.09 -73.21 -34.27
CA TYR A 4 -13.92 -73.79 -33.60
C TYR A 4 -12.72 -72.74 -33.48
N GLY A 5 -11.96 -72.74 -32.48
CA GLY A 5 -11.81 -73.57 -31.26
C GLY A 5 -10.69 -73.04 -30.36
N LEU A 6 -10.78 -73.50 -29.17
CA LEU A 6 -9.82 -73.39 -28.08
C LEU A 6 -8.37 -73.74 -28.43
N TYR A 7 -7.40 -73.10 -27.80
CA TYR A 7 -6.38 -73.84 -27.03
C TYR A 7 -5.77 -73.01 -25.91
N ARG A 8 -5.84 -73.57 -24.70
CA ARG A 8 -5.11 -73.17 -23.49
C ARG A 8 -3.63 -73.44 -23.63
N ARG A 9 -2.77 -72.62 -23.08
CA ARG A 9 -1.66 -73.04 -22.20
C ARG A 9 -1.24 -71.96 -21.27
N GLN A 10 -1.28 -72.32 -20.00
CA GLN A 10 -0.68 -71.59 -18.87
C GLN A 10 0.84 -71.56 -19.00
N MET A 11 1.44 -70.42 -18.75
CA MET A 11 2.75 -70.38 -18.09
C MET A 11 2.78 -69.18 -17.18
N ALA A 12 2.98 -69.46 -15.90
CA ALA A 12 3.24 -68.49 -14.84
C ALA A 12 4.64 -67.89 -15.05
N LEU A 13 4.74 -66.61 -15.13
CA LEU A 13 5.98 -65.93 -14.79
C LEU A 13 5.63 -64.73 -13.85
N LYS A 14 6.15 -64.83 -12.65
CA LYS A 14 6.19 -63.77 -11.70
C LYS A 14 6.98 -62.61 -12.28
N GLY A 15 6.34 -61.53 -12.65
CA GLY A 15 6.95 -60.24 -12.98
C GLY A 15 6.49 -59.21 -11.98
N LEU A 16 7.39 -58.84 -11.12
CA LEU A 16 7.26 -57.76 -10.14
C LEU A 16 7.05 -56.45 -10.89
N LEU A 17 5.82 -55.96 -10.99
CA LEU A 17 5.53 -54.62 -11.49
C LEU A 17 5.83 -53.65 -10.35
N ILE A 18 7.00 -53.06 -10.41
CA ILE A 18 7.30 -51.83 -9.64
C ILE A 18 6.53 -50.70 -10.33
N LEU A 19 5.40 -50.35 -9.77
CA LEU A 19 4.73 -49.05 -10.07
C LEU A 19 5.64 -47.94 -9.56
N HIS A 20 6.45 -47.37 -10.46
CA HIS A 20 7.01 -46.06 -10.25
C HIS A 20 5.85 -45.06 -10.35
N SER A 21 5.28 -44.71 -9.22
CA SER A 21 4.46 -43.55 -9.08
C SER A 21 5.37 -42.34 -9.33
N PHE A 22 5.38 -41.83 -10.56
CA PHE A 22 5.92 -40.50 -10.84
C PHE A 22 5.00 -39.50 -10.18
N CYS A 23 5.26 -39.21 -8.89
CA CYS A 23 4.80 -38.03 -8.24
C CYS A 23 5.55 -36.86 -8.90
N PHE A 24 4.94 -36.25 -9.93
CA PHE A 24 5.33 -34.90 -10.34
C PHE A 24 5.00 -33.98 -9.19
N THR A 25 5.88 -33.89 -8.24
CA THR A 25 5.96 -32.71 -7.38
C THR A 25 6.36 -31.55 -8.30
N LEU A 26 5.37 -30.79 -8.72
CA LEU A 26 5.58 -29.41 -9.13
C LEU A 26 6.26 -28.75 -7.95
N HIS A 27 7.58 -28.69 -7.97
CA HIS A 27 8.31 -27.69 -7.21
C HIS A 27 7.97 -26.36 -7.90
N LEU A 28 6.87 -25.77 -7.47
CA LEU A 28 6.77 -24.33 -7.47
C LEU A 28 7.98 -23.89 -6.65
N ASN A 29 8.99 -23.37 -7.31
CA ASN A 29 10.02 -22.57 -6.69
C ASN A 29 9.33 -21.29 -6.18
N ALA A 30 8.56 -21.40 -5.11
CA ALA A 30 8.33 -20.28 -4.24
C ALA A 30 9.73 -19.97 -3.71
N GLN A 31 10.35 -18.88 -4.17
CA GLN A 31 11.52 -18.36 -3.52
C GLN A 31 11.14 -18.23 -2.05
N GLU A 32 11.89 -18.91 -1.20
CA GLU A 32 11.64 -18.79 0.24
C GLU A 32 11.68 -17.31 0.61
N PRO A 33 10.67 -16.82 1.35
CA PRO A 33 10.66 -15.42 1.78
C PRO A 33 11.96 -15.10 2.49
N ARG A 34 12.63 -14.04 2.06
CA ARG A 34 13.85 -13.59 2.70
C ARG A 34 13.48 -12.66 3.84
N THR A 35 13.97 -12.95 5.02
CA THR A 35 13.80 -12.03 6.16
C THR A 35 14.59 -10.76 5.88
N VAL A 36 13.90 -9.62 5.86
CA VAL A 36 14.53 -8.31 5.58
C VAL A 36 15.19 -7.80 6.86
N ASN A 37 16.43 -8.16 7.07
CA ASN A 37 17.21 -7.70 8.23
C ASN A 37 18.30 -6.67 7.89
N LEU A 38 18.44 -6.30 6.61
CA LEU A 38 19.61 -5.56 6.15
C LEU A 38 19.32 -4.14 5.68
N GLY A 39 18.07 -3.70 5.73
CA GLY A 39 17.70 -2.34 5.34
C GLY A 39 17.91 -2.03 3.85
N ILE A 40 17.86 -3.04 2.98
CA ILE A 40 18.06 -2.89 1.56
C ILE A 40 16.85 -3.49 0.85
N SER A 41 16.21 -2.73 0.00
CA SER A 41 15.19 -3.25 -0.91
C SER A 41 15.89 -3.98 -2.06
N GLY A 42 15.89 -5.27 -2.03
CA GLY A 42 16.38 -6.26 -2.98
C GLY A 42 16.86 -5.78 -4.37
N PRO A 43 16.17 -6.17 -5.46
CA PRO A 43 16.62 -5.88 -6.83
C PRO A 43 16.79 -4.39 -7.16
N THR A 44 16.02 -3.51 -6.51
CA THR A 44 16.09 -2.06 -6.72
C THR A 44 17.48 -1.52 -6.41
N MET A 45 18.08 -1.98 -5.33
CA MET A 45 19.41 -1.55 -4.91
C MET A 45 20.50 -1.98 -5.88
N GLU A 46 20.39 -3.19 -6.42
CA GLU A 46 21.33 -3.70 -7.43
C GLU A 46 21.18 -2.94 -8.74
N ALA A 47 19.93 -2.64 -9.16
CA ALA A 47 19.64 -1.97 -10.41
C ALA A 47 20.21 -0.56 -10.50
N ILE A 48 20.29 0.15 -9.38
CA ILE A 48 20.77 1.54 -9.32
C ILE A 48 22.18 1.70 -8.73
N GLY A 49 22.88 0.60 -8.52
CA GLY A 49 24.27 0.61 -8.08
C GLY A 49 24.49 0.84 -6.58
N GLY A 50 23.47 0.57 -5.77
CA GLY A 50 23.57 0.62 -4.31
C GLY A 50 22.84 1.81 -3.67
N PRO A 51 22.89 1.92 -2.33
CA PRO A 51 22.17 2.94 -1.59
C PRO A 51 22.71 4.34 -1.87
N SER A 52 21.80 5.31 -2.00
CA SER A 52 22.17 6.72 -2.04
C SER A 52 22.74 7.18 -0.69
N GLU A 53 23.48 8.30 -0.68
CA GLU A 53 23.95 8.91 0.57
C GLU A 53 22.77 9.24 1.52
N ASN A 54 21.63 9.59 0.98
CA ASN A 54 20.42 9.85 1.76
C ASN A 54 19.89 8.60 2.42
N TRP A 55 19.91 7.45 1.72
CA TRP A 55 19.51 6.18 2.30
C TRP A 55 20.40 5.79 3.47
N VAL A 56 21.73 5.80 3.29
CA VAL A 56 22.72 5.53 4.34
C VAL A 56 22.51 6.47 5.54
N LYS A 57 22.29 7.74 5.27
CA LYS A 57 22.03 8.74 6.29
C LYS A 57 20.80 8.44 7.16
N TYR A 58 19.79 7.78 6.61
CA TYR A 58 18.54 7.45 7.30
C TYR A 58 18.49 6.02 7.85
N ASN A 59 19.44 5.19 7.51
CA ASN A 59 19.51 3.81 8.01
C ASN A 59 19.91 3.77 9.48
N LEU A 60 19.11 3.13 10.34
CA LEU A 60 19.38 3.02 11.78
C LEU A 60 20.63 2.22 12.11
N ALA A 61 20.94 1.20 11.31
CA ALA A 61 22.14 0.39 11.56
C ALA A 61 23.43 1.21 11.39
N GLU A 62 23.42 2.19 10.49
CA GLU A 62 24.57 3.04 10.20
C GLU A 62 24.51 4.40 10.91
N ASN A 63 23.33 4.79 11.38
CA ASN A 63 23.10 6.01 12.15
C ASN A 63 22.29 5.73 13.42
N PRO A 64 22.83 4.97 14.37
CA PRO A 64 22.11 4.58 15.59
C PRO A 64 21.66 5.79 16.45
N GLU A 65 22.37 6.91 16.36
CA GLU A 65 22.01 8.14 17.08
C GLU A 65 20.66 8.72 16.61
N ARG A 66 20.21 8.43 15.39
CA ARG A 66 18.89 8.87 14.90
C ARG A 66 17.75 8.13 15.57
N GLY A 67 17.96 6.87 15.95
CA GLY A 67 16.98 6.11 16.73
C GLY A 67 16.88 6.56 18.19
N SER A 68 17.84 7.37 18.66
CA SER A 68 17.89 7.85 20.04
C SER A 68 17.26 9.23 20.25
N VAL A 69 16.93 9.97 19.19
CA VAL A 69 16.23 11.26 19.30
C VAL A 69 14.72 11.02 19.45
N VAL A 70 14.38 10.20 20.43
CA VAL A 70 12.99 10.10 20.89
C VAL A 70 12.69 11.37 21.68
N ARG A 71 11.92 12.29 21.12
CA ARG A 71 11.23 13.26 21.94
C ARG A 71 10.21 12.51 22.77
N LYS A 72 10.54 12.26 24.02
CA LYS A 72 9.64 11.62 24.98
C LYS A 72 8.26 12.27 24.88
N GLY A 73 7.25 11.49 24.54
CA GLY A 73 5.86 11.87 24.68
C GLY A 73 5.05 12.04 23.39
N LEU A 74 5.64 12.09 22.18
CA LEU A 74 4.85 12.22 20.96
C LEU A 74 4.41 10.85 20.43
N ILE A 75 5.33 9.91 20.28
CA ILE A 75 5.07 8.51 19.95
C ILE A 75 5.96 7.65 20.86
N PRO A 76 5.45 7.12 21.97
CA PRO A 76 6.27 6.33 22.89
C PRO A 76 6.64 4.98 22.28
N ASP A 77 7.89 4.55 22.46
CA ASP A 77 8.42 3.21 22.22
C ASP A 77 8.17 2.56 20.84
N VAL A 78 7.80 3.35 19.82
CA VAL A 78 7.63 2.84 18.46
C VAL A 78 8.99 2.59 17.84
N LYS A 79 9.17 1.37 17.33
CA LYS A 79 10.35 0.94 16.56
C LYS A 79 9.96 0.70 15.11
N PRO A 80 10.88 0.89 14.15
CA PRO A 80 10.61 0.46 12.79
C PRO A 80 10.38 -1.05 12.75
N LEU A 81 9.48 -1.49 11.86
CA LEU A 81 9.18 -2.91 11.67
C LEU A 81 10.41 -3.69 11.21
N PHE A 82 11.22 -3.06 10.36
CA PHE A 82 12.50 -3.58 9.88
C PHE A 82 13.35 -2.43 9.34
N ASN A 83 14.63 -2.70 9.14
CA ASN A 83 15.61 -1.72 8.70
C ASN A 83 15.64 -1.65 7.16
N ALA A 84 14.65 -1.03 6.55
CA ALA A 84 14.60 -0.71 5.13
C ALA A 84 14.03 0.70 4.93
N GLN A 85 14.53 1.41 3.92
CA GLN A 85 13.98 2.69 3.56
C GLN A 85 12.64 2.50 2.83
N ILE A 86 11.55 2.84 3.50
CA ILE A 86 10.19 2.81 2.95
C ILE A 86 9.45 4.05 3.44
N ARG A 87 8.92 4.83 2.49
CA ARG A 87 7.96 5.90 2.74
C ARG A 87 6.55 5.43 2.40
N ASP A 88 5.57 6.21 2.82
CA ASP A 88 4.16 6.00 2.44
C ASP A 88 3.72 4.55 2.71
N THR A 89 4.07 4.06 3.91
CA THR A 89 3.86 2.67 4.31
C THR A 89 2.39 2.34 4.36
N GLN A 90 1.98 1.33 3.59
CA GLN A 90 0.62 0.79 3.61
C GLN A 90 0.60 -0.69 3.93
N ILE A 91 -0.37 -1.10 4.75
CA ILE A 91 -0.58 -2.49 5.13
C ILE A 91 -2.00 -2.92 4.75
N CYS A 92 -2.08 -3.94 3.90
CA CYS A 92 -3.31 -4.59 3.50
C CYS A 92 -3.43 -5.97 4.15
N ARG A 93 -4.60 -6.29 4.71
CA ARG A 93 -4.90 -7.65 5.14
C ARG A 93 -5.42 -8.45 3.95
N GLY A 94 -4.73 -9.53 3.61
CA GLY A 94 -5.05 -10.37 2.45
C GLY A 94 -6.20 -11.37 2.71
N HIS A 95 -6.62 -12.05 1.63
CA HIS A 95 -7.65 -13.09 1.65
C HIS A 95 -7.27 -14.30 2.52
N ASP A 96 -5.99 -14.53 2.69
CA ASP A 96 -5.40 -15.60 3.49
C ASP A 96 -5.16 -15.20 4.96
N GLY A 97 -5.60 -14.00 5.32
CA GLY A 97 -5.44 -13.45 6.65
C GLY A 97 -4.05 -12.87 6.94
N ARG A 98 -3.06 -13.02 6.07
CA ARG A 98 -1.75 -12.39 6.24
C ARG A 98 -1.81 -10.89 5.97
N TYR A 99 -0.79 -10.19 6.43
CA TYR A 99 -0.61 -8.75 6.25
C TYR A 99 0.45 -8.52 5.18
N TYR A 100 0.14 -7.66 4.21
CA TYR A 100 1.01 -7.31 3.10
C TYR A 100 1.37 -5.84 3.20
N LEU A 101 2.67 -5.54 3.18
CA LEU A 101 3.20 -4.19 3.30
C LEU A 101 3.83 -3.77 1.98
N THR A 102 3.54 -2.55 1.56
CA THR A 102 4.21 -1.85 0.46
C THR A 102 4.42 -0.38 0.81
N GLY A 103 5.06 0.35 -0.08
CA GLY A 103 5.32 1.79 0.04
C GLY A 103 6.32 2.24 -1.01
N SER A 104 6.71 3.50 -0.96
CA SER A 104 7.76 4.05 -1.80
C SER A 104 9.12 3.49 -1.38
N THR A 105 9.78 2.75 -2.26
CA THR A 105 11.04 2.03 -2.00
C THR A 105 12.17 2.46 -2.92
N GLY A 106 13.35 1.93 -2.69
CA GLY A 106 14.52 2.14 -3.51
C GLY A 106 15.56 3.06 -2.89
N ALA A 107 16.78 3.02 -3.42
CA ALA A 107 17.90 3.82 -2.92
C ALA A 107 17.73 5.32 -3.21
N ASP A 108 16.99 5.67 -4.22
CA ASP A 108 16.55 7.03 -4.53
C ASP A 108 15.06 7.06 -4.77
N ILE A 109 14.29 6.96 -3.68
CA ILE A 109 12.82 6.91 -3.69
C ILE A 109 12.18 8.12 -4.39
N TRP A 110 12.91 9.22 -4.52
CA TRP A 110 12.39 10.45 -5.13
C TRP A 110 12.52 10.47 -6.65
N HIS A 111 13.52 9.78 -7.19
CA HIS A 111 13.83 9.93 -8.60
C HIS A 111 13.90 8.61 -9.35
N PHE A 112 14.24 7.51 -8.68
CA PHE A 112 14.48 6.26 -9.38
C PHE A 112 14.21 5.02 -8.53
N ASN A 113 13.24 4.20 -8.95
CA ASN A 113 13.04 2.85 -8.43
C ASN A 113 12.57 1.90 -9.55
N ASP A 114 12.57 0.62 -9.29
CA ASP A 114 12.24 -0.40 -10.29
C ASP A 114 10.74 -0.72 -10.34
N GLY A 115 9.96 -0.27 -9.37
CA GLY A 115 8.53 -0.54 -9.32
C GLY A 115 7.99 -0.70 -7.90
N VAL A 116 7.14 -1.69 -7.70
CA VAL A 116 6.46 -1.96 -6.43
C VAL A 116 7.01 -3.22 -5.80
N GLU A 117 7.51 -3.09 -4.59
CA GLU A 117 8.00 -4.17 -3.75
C GLU A 117 6.98 -4.53 -2.66
N LEU A 118 6.99 -5.80 -2.23
CA LEU A 118 6.01 -6.31 -1.27
C LEU A 118 6.71 -7.11 -0.17
N TRP A 119 6.20 -6.97 1.04
CA TRP A 119 6.56 -7.76 2.22
C TRP A 119 5.31 -8.42 2.79
N VAL A 120 5.48 -9.54 3.49
CA VAL A 120 4.38 -10.27 4.11
C VAL A 120 4.69 -10.62 5.56
N SER A 121 3.65 -10.59 6.40
CA SER A 121 3.71 -10.99 7.81
C SER A 121 2.44 -11.75 8.20
N SER A 122 2.58 -12.69 9.12
CA SER A 122 1.45 -13.35 9.78
C SER A 122 1.12 -12.79 11.17
N ASP A 123 2.02 -12.00 11.74
CA ASP A 123 1.99 -11.59 13.15
C ASP A 123 2.29 -10.10 13.39
N LEU A 124 2.49 -9.32 12.31
CA LEU A 124 2.89 -7.90 12.34
C LEU A 124 4.27 -7.64 12.99
N GLN A 125 4.99 -8.68 13.38
CA GLN A 125 6.30 -8.57 14.03
C GLN A 125 7.44 -8.98 13.10
N ARG A 126 7.26 -10.11 12.43
CA ARG A 126 8.22 -10.62 11.44
C ARG A 126 7.69 -10.39 10.05
N TRP A 127 8.54 -9.79 9.20
CA TRP A 127 8.24 -9.46 7.81
C TRP A 127 9.20 -10.18 6.88
N ASP A 128 8.66 -10.90 5.93
CA ASP A 128 9.41 -11.60 4.89
C ASP A 128 9.25 -10.85 3.56
N TYR A 129 10.37 -10.63 2.87
CA TYR A 129 10.39 -9.94 1.58
C TYR A 129 9.92 -10.86 0.45
N LEU A 130 8.87 -10.48 -0.26
CA LEU A 130 8.32 -11.23 -1.40
C LEU A 130 8.96 -10.85 -2.74
N GLY A 131 9.55 -9.68 -2.84
CA GLY A 131 10.22 -9.21 -4.04
C GLY A 131 9.50 -8.07 -4.75
N LEU A 132 9.97 -7.79 -5.97
CA LEU A 132 9.40 -6.82 -6.89
C LEU A 132 8.18 -7.47 -7.58
N VAL A 133 6.97 -7.03 -7.23
CA VAL A 133 5.71 -7.61 -7.74
C VAL A 133 5.20 -6.89 -8.99
N PHE A 134 5.65 -5.67 -9.23
CA PHE A 134 5.41 -4.92 -10.47
C PHE A 134 6.68 -4.19 -10.87
N SER A 135 7.20 -4.50 -12.05
CA SER A 135 8.39 -3.85 -12.62
C SER A 135 8.00 -2.80 -13.64
N ILE A 136 8.42 -1.56 -13.43
CA ILE A 136 8.20 -0.47 -14.41
C ILE A 136 8.73 -0.87 -15.79
N GLU A 137 9.91 -1.50 -15.85
CA GLU A 137 10.53 -1.86 -17.13
C GLU A 137 9.84 -3.01 -17.84
N LYS A 138 9.42 -4.06 -17.10
CA LYS A 138 8.85 -5.28 -17.68
C LYS A 138 7.35 -5.17 -17.87
N ASP A 139 6.65 -4.68 -16.84
CA ASP A 139 5.20 -4.74 -16.71
C ASP A 139 4.54 -3.39 -16.97
N GLY A 140 5.28 -2.28 -16.79
CA GLY A 140 4.79 -0.92 -16.96
C GLY A 140 4.28 -0.62 -18.36
N THR A 141 3.20 0.11 -18.44
CA THR A 141 2.64 0.66 -19.68
C THR A 141 3.05 2.13 -19.80
N TRP A 142 2.23 3.05 -19.34
CA TRP A 142 2.53 4.49 -19.31
C TRP A 142 3.69 4.83 -18.36
N GLU A 143 3.88 4.09 -17.27
CA GLU A 143 4.95 4.30 -16.30
C GLU A 143 6.35 4.18 -16.94
N ARG A 144 6.50 3.27 -17.89
CA ARG A 144 7.78 3.05 -18.58
C ARG A 144 8.26 4.28 -19.36
N SER A 145 7.33 5.05 -19.92
CA SER A 145 7.63 6.25 -20.70
C SER A 145 7.59 7.54 -19.89
N TRP A 146 7.27 7.47 -18.61
CA TRP A 146 7.09 8.64 -17.75
C TRP A 146 8.37 9.45 -17.60
N LYS A 147 8.23 10.78 -17.62
CA LYS A 147 9.34 11.73 -17.47
C LYS A 147 8.93 12.89 -16.60
N MET A 148 9.72 13.17 -15.57
CA MET A 148 9.57 14.36 -14.75
C MET A 148 10.51 15.47 -15.26
N HIS A 149 9.96 16.65 -15.58
CA HIS A 149 10.72 17.82 -16.03
C HIS A 149 11.73 17.51 -17.15
N HIS A 150 11.33 16.69 -18.11
CA HIS A 150 12.17 16.23 -19.23
C HIS A 150 13.38 15.37 -18.84
N LYS A 151 13.49 14.97 -17.55
CA LYS A 151 14.49 13.99 -17.09
C LYS A 151 13.87 12.60 -17.10
N PRO A 152 14.63 11.54 -17.33
CA PRO A 152 14.15 10.18 -17.21
C PRO A 152 14.01 9.80 -15.72
N THR A 153 13.09 10.45 -15.02
CA THR A 153 12.76 10.10 -13.65
C THR A 153 11.73 9.00 -13.70
N ARG A 154 12.00 7.90 -13.03
CA ARG A 154 11.22 6.69 -13.10
C ARG A 154 11.07 6.10 -11.70
N ALA A 155 10.21 6.74 -10.91
CA ALA A 155 9.90 6.29 -9.56
C ALA A 155 8.39 6.21 -9.37
N ILE A 156 7.91 5.08 -8.87
CA ILE A 156 6.57 4.95 -8.32
C ILE A 156 6.61 5.44 -6.89
N TRP A 157 5.73 6.41 -6.58
CA TRP A 157 5.53 6.96 -5.25
C TRP A 157 4.23 6.43 -4.65
N ALA A 158 4.22 6.28 -3.33
CA ALA A 158 3.06 5.93 -2.54
C ALA A 158 2.19 4.80 -3.16
N PRO A 159 2.77 3.64 -3.53
CA PRO A 159 1.95 2.52 -3.94
C PRO A 159 1.21 1.96 -2.72
N GLU A 160 -0.08 1.66 -2.89
CA GLU A 160 -0.91 1.03 -1.86
C GLU A 160 -1.51 -0.25 -2.40
N LEU A 161 -1.39 -1.36 -1.67
CA LEU A 161 -2.05 -2.61 -1.97
C LEU A 161 -3.42 -2.66 -1.31
N HIS A 162 -4.45 -2.99 -2.09
CA HIS A 162 -5.83 -3.10 -1.63
C HIS A 162 -6.45 -4.44 -2.04
N TYR A 163 -7.31 -4.99 -1.21
CA TYR A 163 -8.10 -6.19 -1.49
C TYR A 163 -9.59 -5.83 -1.48
N VAL A 164 -10.14 -5.48 -2.65
CA VAL A 164 -11.46 -4.89 -2.81
C VAL A 164 -12.30 -5.62 -3.86
N SER A 165 -13.61 -5.39 -3.83
CA SER A 165 -14.59 -5.97 -4.75
C SER A 165 -14.43 -5.44 -6.17
N GLU A 166 -14.59 -6.34 -7.13
CA GLU A 166 -14.58 -6.08 -8.57
C GLU A 166 -15.69 -6.87 -9.26
N GLN A 167 -16.47 -6.22 -10.10
CA GLN A 167 -17.41 -6.90 -10.97
C GLN A 167 -16.70 -7.49 -12.18
N GLN A 168 -16.86 -8.80 -12.36
CA GLN A 168 -16.30 -9.53 -13.48
C GLN A 168 -17.16 -9.36 -14.74
N LYS A 169 -16.63 -9.72 -15.91
CA LYS A 169 -17.34 -9.62 -17.21
C LYS A 169 -18.64 -10.41 -17.27
N ASP A 170 -18.75 -11.47 -16.47
CA ASP A 170 -19.96 -12.30 -16.37
C ASP A 170 -21.00 -11.74 -15.37
N GLY A 171 -20.72 -10.58 -14.78
CA GLY A 171 -21.56 -9.90 -13.80
C GLY A 171 -21.37 -10.38 -12.35
N THR A 172 -20.56 -11.40 -12.09
CA THR A 172 -20.23 -11.82 -10.72
C THR A 172 -19.32 -10.79 -10.04
N VAL A 173 -19.42 -10.69 -8.71
CA VAL A 173 -18.54 -9.83 -7.91
C VAL A 173 -17.56 -10.73 -7.17
N ARG A 174 -16.27 -10.40 -7.26
CA ARG A 174 -15.18 -11.07 -6.56
C ARG A 174 -14.24 -10.04 -5.98
N LYS A 175 -13.61 -10.35 -4.84
CA LYS A 175 -12.49 -9.54 -4.36
C LYS A 175 -11.23 -9.84 -5.14
N ASN A 176 -10.47 -8.81 -5.46
CA ASN A 176 -9.22 -8.87 -6.16
C ASN A 176 -8.21 -7.91 -5.55
N TYR A 177 -6.93 -8.10 -5.85
CA TYR A 177 -5.87 -7.20 -5.43
C TYR A 177 -5.64 -6.10 -6.47
N PHE A 178 -5.55 -4.89 -5.95
CA PHE A 178 -5.21 -3.70 -6.73
C PHE A 178 -4.05 -2.96 -6.07
N ILE A 179 -3.20 -2.36 -6.90
CA ILE A 179 -2.16 -1.44 -6.44
C ILE A 179 -2.43 -0.08 -7.05
N THR A 180 -2.58 0.93 -6.21
CA THR A 180 -2.55 2.33 -6.66
C THR A 180 -1.11 2.78 -6.85
N THR A 181 -0.85 3.61 -7.83
CA THR A 181 0.49 4.10 -8.13
C THR A 181 0.48 5.59 -8.41
N SER A 182 1.58 6.27 -8.11
CA SER A 182 1.80 7.67 -8.44
C SER A 182 3.15 7.84 -9.11
N MET A 183 3.19 8.67 -10.16
CA MET A 183 4.44 9.07 -10.83
C MET A 183 4.60 10.58 -10.72
N PRO A 184 5.70 11.08 -10.13
CA PRO A 184 5.90 12.53 -9.96
C PRO A 184 6.05 13.26 -11.29
N PRO A 185 5.61 14.52 -11.42
CA PRO A 185 4.94 15.36 -10.43
C PRO A 185 3.43 15.21 -10.37
N GLY A 186 2.84 14.26 -11.10
CA GLY A 186 1.39 14.07 -11.05
C GLY A 186 0.84 13.21 -12.18
N GLY A 187 1.01 11.90 -12.08
CA GLY A 187 0.30 10.88 -12.84
C GLY A 187 -0.08 9.76 -11.89
N ARG A 188 -1.30 9.24 -11.98
CA ARG A 188 -1.81 8.20 -11.09
C ARG A 188 -2.33 7.02 -11.89
N GLY A 189 -2.01 5.82 -11.44
CA GLY A 189 -2.41 4.56 -12.04
C GLY A 189 -3.17 3.66 -11.09
N LEU A 190 -3.74 2.63 -11.66
CA LEU A 190 -4.36 1.54 -10.93
C LEU A 190 -3.96 0.22 -11.60
N LEU A 191 -3.29 -0.63 -10.86
CA LEU A 191 -2.86 -1.95 -11.29
C LEU A 191 -3.83 -2.99 -10.72
N ARG A 192 -4.14 -4.02 -11.50
CA ARG A 192 -5.03 -5.13 -11.16
C ARG A 192 -4.24 -6.42 -11.17
N SER A 193 -4.37 -7.26 -10.16
CA SER A 193 -3.85 -8.62 -10.18
C SER A 193 -4.61 -9.48 -11.19
N THR A 194 -3.90 -10.18 -12.07
CA THR A 194 -4.51 -11.08 -13.07
C THR A 194 -4.75 -12.49 -12.51
N THR A 195 -4.25 -12.78 -11.32
CA THR A 195 -4.33 -14.09 -10.66
C THR A 195 -5.16 -14.10 -9.39
N PHE A 196 -5.66 -12.93 -8.96
CA PHE A 196 -6.31 -12.74 -7.65
C PHE A 196 -5.38 -13.03 -6.46
N LEU A 197 -4.06 -12.92 -6.66
CA LEU A 197 -3.03 -13.06 -5.65
C LEU A 197 -2.31 -11.73 -5.44
N PRO A 198 -1.82 -11.44 -4.23
CA PRO A 198 -1.13 -10.19 -3.93
C PRO A 198 0.22 -10.04 -4.64
N GLU A 199 0.84 -11.16 -5.02
CA GLU A 199 2.09 -11.15 -5.78
C GLU A 199 1.89 -10.88 -7.29
N GLY A 200 0.65 -10.77 -7.76
CA GLY A 200 0.33 -10.56 -9.17
C GLY A 200 0.48 -11.81 -10.04
N PRO A 201 0.86 -11.70 -11.33
CA PRO A 201 1.25 -10.47 -12.04
C PRO A 201 0.14 -9.42 -12.15
N TYR A 202 0.54 -8.19 -12.39
CA TYR A 202 -0.34 -7.03 -12.46
C TYR A 202 -0.45 -6.49 -13.89
N GLU A 203 -1.64 -5.97 -14.22
CA GLU A 203 -1.93 -5.24 -15.45
C GLU A 203 -2.52 -3.86 -15.12
N ASN A 204 -2.45 -2.92 -16.07
CA ASN A 204 -3.11 -1.63 -15.92
C ASN A 204 -4.65 -1.81 -15.96
N ALA A 205 -5.32 -1.59 -14.83
CA ALA A 205 -6.78 -1.72 -14.71
C ALA A 205 -7.55 -0.72 -15.57
N LEU A 206 -6.96 0.44 -15.87
CA LEU A 206 -7.55 1.48 -16.71
C LEU A 206 -7.42 1.15 -18.21
N GLY A 207 -6.64 0.15 -18.57
CA GLY A 207 -6.42 -0.35 -19.92
C GLY A 207 -5.37 0.44 -20.72
N GLY A 208 -4.51 -0.30 -21.44
CA GLY A 208 -3.46 0.26 -22.28
C GLY A 208 -2.54 1.23 -21.51
N ASP A 209 -2.27 2.39 -22.10
CA ASP A 209 -1.45 3.45 -21.50
C ASP A 209 -2.27 4.49 -20.73
N THR A 210 -3.52 4.17 -20.37
CA THR A 210 -4.40 5.10 -19.66
C THR A 210 -3.93 5.29 -18.22
N HIS A 211 -3.94 6.54 -17.78
CA HIS A 211 -3.68 6.94 -16.39
C HIS A 211 -4.48 8.21 -16.06
N TRP A 212 -4.66 8.51 -14.79
CA TRP A 212 -5.27 9.77 -14.37
C TRP A 212 -4.20 10.85 -14.31
N PRO A 213 -4.43 11.99 -14.99
CA PRO A 213 -3.49 13.10 -14.98
C PRO A 213 -3.55 13.83 -13.64
N SER A 214 -2.46 14.53 -13.33
CA SER A 214 -2.31 15.41 -12.17
C SER A 214 -2.51 14.76 -10.80
N ASN A 215 -1.94 15.40 -9.76
CA ASN A 215 -1.98 14.93 -8.39
C ASN A 215 -1.25 13.59 -8.16
N ILE A 216 -1.14 13.18 -6.90
CA ILE A 216 -0.42 11.99 -6.44
C ILE A 216 -1.24 11.25 -5.37
N ASP A 217 -0.71 10.16 -4.84
CA ASP A 217 -1.17 9.43 -3.66
C ASP A 217 -2.60 8.91 -3.80
N GLY A 218 -2.76 7.95 -4.70
CA GLY A 218 -4.03 7.25 -4.88
C GLY A 218 -4.23 6.20 -3.80
N SER A 219 -5.45 6.10 -3.27
CA SER A 219 -5.89 5.09 -2.32
C SER A 219 -7.25 4.54 -2.70
N LEU A 220 -7.60 3.33 -2.25
CA LEU A 220 -8.93 2.75 -2.40
C LEU A 220 -9.59 2.56 -1.03
N PHE A 221 -10.88 2.81 -0.98
CA PHE A 221 -11.72 2.48 0.15
C PHE A 221 -12.95 1.71 -0.33
N GLU A 222 -13.22 0.55 0.25
CA GLU A 222 -14.43 -0.23 0.01
C GLU A 222 -15.41 -0.03 1.17
N ASP A 223 -16.61 0.44 0.86
CA ASP A 223 -17.66 0.57 1.86
C ASP A 223 -18.36 -0.77 2.14
N GLU A 224 -19.18 -0.82 3.17
CA GLU A 224 -19.88 -2.04 3.64
C GLU A 224 -20.85 -2.62 2.60
N ASP A 225 -21.31 -1.80 1.66
CA ASP A 225 -22.18 -2.24 0.55
C ASP A 225 -21.39 -2.78 -0.66
N GLY A 226 -20.06 -2.81 -0.59
CA GLY A 226 -19.16 -3.24 -1.66
C GLY A 226 -18.84 -2.15 -2.68
N THR A 227 -19.33 -0.93 -2.49
CA THR A 227 -18.95 0.21 -3.34
C THR A 227 -17.50 0.61 -3.06
N VAL A 228 -16.70 0.71 -4.12
CA VAL A 228 -15.29 1.11 -4.00
C VAL A 228 -15.15 2.58 -4.38
N TYR A 229 -14.38 3.31 -3.61
CA TYR A 229 -14.05 4.72 -3.83
C TYR A 229 -12.55 4.88 -4.02
N TYR A 230 -12.19 5.80 -4.91
CA TYR A 230 -10.81 6.23 -5.13
C TYR A 230 -10.58 7.56 -4.45
N LEU A 231 -9.55 7.60 -3.61
CA LEU A 231 -9.11 8.81 -2.91
C LEU A 231 -7.77 9.26 -3.48
N TYR A 232 -7.44 10.55 -3.38
CA TYR A 232 -6.12 11.05 -3.76
C TYR A 232 -5.83 12.46 -3.24
N GLY A 233 -4.54 12.82 -3.23
CA GLY A 233 -4.10 14.13 -2.76
C GLY A 233 -4.48 14.37 -1.31
N GLY A 234 -5.00 15.53 -0.98
CA GLY A 234 -5.39 15.91 0.38
C GLY A 234 -6.82 15.54 0.77
N GLY A 235 -7.51 14.68 -0.02
CA GLY A 235 -8.85 14.21 0.34
C GLY A 235 -9.87 14.18 -0.81
N MET A 236 -9.46 14.29 -2.06
CA MET A 236 -10.37 14.12 -3.18
C MET A 236 -10.95 12.71 -3.19
N ILE A 237 -12.25 12.57 -3.45
CA ILE A 237 -13.00 11.31 -3.40
C ILE A 237 -13.85 11.15 -4.65
N ALA A 238 -13.82 9.98 -5.29
CA ALA A 238 -14.70 9.60 -6.38
C ALA A 238 -15.09 8.13 -6.27
N ARG A 239 -16.35 7.80 -6.57
CA ARG A 239 -16.79 6.41 -6.70
C ARG A 239 -16.14 5.79 -7.93
N MET A 240 -15.68 4.53 -7.79
CA MET A 240 -15.19 3.73 -8.89
C MET A 240 -16.32 3.04 -9.65
N LYS A 241 -16.10 2.75 -10.93
CA LYS A 241 -16.94 1.81 -11.65
C LYS A 241 -16.82 0.42 -11.02
N PRO A 242 -17.91 -0.38 -11.02
CA PRO A 242 -17.87 -1.71 -10.41
C PRO A 242 -16.78 -2.64 -10.97
N ASP A 243 -16.41 -2.49 -12.25
CA ASP A 243 -15.35 -3.26 -12.92
C ASP A 243 -13.95 -2.67 -12.72
N MET A 244 -13.81 -1.65 -11.89
CA MET A 244 -12.57 -0.96 -11.56
C MET A 244 -11.84 -0.33 -12.76
N SER A 245 -12.52 -0.17 -13.92
CA SER A 245 -11.93 0.40 -15.15
C SER A 245 -11.80 1.93 -15.14
N GLY A 246 -12.19 2.59 -14.07
CA GLY A 246 -12.12 4.04 -13.93
C GLY A 246 -13.08 4.58 -12.88
N MET A 247 -13.12 5.90 -12.73
CA MET A 247 -14.08 6.57 -11.86
C MET A 247 -15.46 6.62 -12.55
N ASP A 248 -16.53 6.48 -11.77
CA ASP A 248 -17.92 6.52 -12.20
C ASP A 248 -18.56 7.92 -11.98
N GLU A 249 -17.82 8.82 -11.41
CA GLU A 249 -18.24 10.20 -11.15
C GLU A 249 -17.06 11.16 -11.14
N GLU A 250 -17.37 12.47 -11.22
CA GLU A 250 -16.34 13.51 -11.03
C GLU A 250 -15.88 13.54 -9.57
N PRO A 251 -14.55 13.61 -9.33
CA PRO A 251 -14.02 13.68 -7.98
C PRO A 251 -14.54 14.89 -7.20
N ARG A 252 -14.93 14.67 -5.97
CA ARG A 252 -15.42 15.68 -5.03
C ARG A 252 -14.39 15.99 -3.98
N CYS A 253 -14.32 17.25 -3.62
CA CYS A 253 -13.55 17.70 -2.45
C CYS A 253 -14.45 17.65 -1.22
N PRO A 254 -14.05 16.99 -0.13
CA PRO A 254 -14.83 16.94 1.09
C PRO A 254 -14.91 18.33 1.74
N VAL A 255 -16.05 18.62 2.36
CA VAL A 255 -16.24 19.85 3.12
C VAL A 255 -15.83 19.62 4.55
N LEU A 256 -14.93 20.46 5.09
CA LEU A 256 -14.57 20.49 6.50
C LEU A 256 -15.33 21.66 7.16
N LEU A 257 -16.23 21.37 8.11
CA LEU A 257 -17.11 22.39 8.73
C LEU A 257 -16.39 23.26 9.78
N GLU A 258 -15.41 22.69 10.43
CA GLU A 258 -14.63 23.38 11.49
C GLU A 258 -13.16 23.35 11.06
N PRO A 259 -12.80 24.19 10.06
CA PRO A 259 -11.41 24.25 9.64
C PRO A 259 -10.55 24.68 10.83
N ASP A 260 -9.52 23.90 11.08
CA ASP A 260 -8.55 24.23 12.09
C ASP A 260 -7.91 25.59 11.78
N THR A 261 -7.80 26.45 12.80
CA THR A 261 -7.14 27.75 12.66
C THR A 261 -5.62 27.62 12.63
N VAL A 262 -5.09 26.45 12.92
CA VAL A 262 -3.66 26.16 12.80
C VAL A 262 -3.31 26.06 11.32
N ALA A 263 -2.64 27.09 10.83
CA ALA A 263 -2.22 27.14 9.43
C ALA A 263 -1.26 26.00 9.12
N SER A 264 -1.59 25.22 8.09
CA SER A 264 -0.63 24.33 7.46
C SER A 264 0.61 25.12 7.02
N HIS A 265 1.80 24.73 7.48
CA HIS A 265 3.03 25.42 7.13
C HIS A 265 3.48 25.22 5.67
N HIS A 266 2.79 24.36 4.90
CA HIS A 266 2.91 24.25 3.45
C HIS A 266 1.97 25.20 2.68
N ALA A 267 1.47 26.20 3.35
CA ALA A 267 0.46 27.16 2.90
C ALA A 267 0.66 27.87 1.55
N PRO A 268 1.84 28.11 0.98
CA PRO A 268 1.92 28.79 -0.31
C PRO A 268 1.36 27.98 -1.47
N SER A 269 1.47 26.65 -1.44
CA SER A 269 0.90 25.79 -2.48
C SER A 269 -0.57 25.47 -2.23
N CYS A 270 -1.00 25.41 -0.97
CA CYS A 270 -2.39 25.20 -0.55
C CYS A 270 -3.25 26.45 -0.71
N SER A 271 -2.65 27.65 -0.76
CA SER A 271 -3.41 28.91 -0.91
C SER A 271 -4.28 28.99 -2.17
N LYS A 272 -3.94 28.22 -3.22
CA LYS A 272 -4.77 28.07 -4.43
C LYS A 272 -5.86 27.01 -4.30
N ARG A 273 -5.79 26.12 -3.30
CA ARG A 273 -6.76 25.05 -3.04
C ARG A 273 -7.81 25.41 -1.98
N ARG A 274 -7.87 26.64 -1.53
CA ARG A 274 -8.82 27.10 -0.50
C ARG A 274 -10.29 26.94 -0.84
N ALA A 275 -10.64 26.49 -2.03
CA ALA A 275 -12.00 26.11 -2.37
C ALA A 275 -12.40 24.75 -1.79
N CYS A 276 -11.42 23.90 -1.48
CA CYS A 276 -11.56 22.62 -0.82
C CYS A 276 -10.96 22.76 0.58
N ASN A 277 -11.72 22.55 1.62
CA ASN A 277 -11.21 22.45 2.98
C ASN A 277 -10.51 21.09 3.13
N ASP A 278 -9.32 20.93 2.55
CA ASP A 278 -8.57 19.68 2.57
C ASP A 278 -8.29 19.23 4.00
N ILE A 279 -8.34 17.92 4.25
CA ILE A 279 -7.99 17.33 5.54
C ILE A 279 -6.48 17.47 5.79
N GLY A 280 -5.68 17.31 4.74
CA GLY A 280 -4.25 17.53 4.69
C GLY A 280 -3.82 17.95 3.30
N HIS A 281 -2.53 17.86 2.98
CA HIS A 281 -2.04 18.24 1.66
C HIS A 281 -1.77 17.06 0.74
N GLU A 282 -1.58 15.83 1.28
CA GLU A 282 -1.30 14.62 0.48
C GLU A 282 -1.61 13.34 1.27
N GLY A 283 -1.55 12.18 0.60
CA GLY A 283 -1.66 10.87 1.23
C GLY A 283 -3.03 10.57 1.82
N ALA A 284 -4.11 10.97 1.15
CA ALA A 284 -5.46 10.76 1.67
C ALA A 284 -5.86 9.29 1.64
N THR A 285 -6.23 8.75 2.80
CA THR A 285 -6.81 7.41 2.96
C THR A 285 -8.11 7.47 3.76
N MET A 286 -8.84 6.38 3.83
CA MET A 286 -10.11 6.31 4.56
C MET A 286 -10.28 4.98 5.26
N PHE A 287 -10.91 5.01 6.43
CA PHE A 287 -11.46 3.83 7.07
C PHE A 287 -12.85 4.13 7.66
N LYS A 288 -13.61 3.09 7.99
CA LYS A 288 -14.94 3.22 8.59
C LYS A 288 -15.00 2.50 9.93
N ARG A 289 -15.63 3.13 10.93
CA ARG A 289 -15.83 2.54 12.24
C ARG A 289 -17.17 3.00 12.81
N ASN A 290 -17.99 2.05 13.29
CA ASN A 290 -19.29 2.34 13.91
C ASN A 290 -20.20 3.24 13.06
N GLY A 291 -20.20 3.04 11.73
CA GLY A 291 -20.98 3.84 10.79
C GLY A 291 -20.41 5.22 10.44
N LEU A 292 -19.26 5.59 11.03
CA LEU A 292 -18.58 6.87 10.77
C LEU A 292 -17.40 6.67 9.81
N TYR A 293 -17.25 7.59 8.87
CA TYR A 293 -16.12 7.68 7.95
C TYR A 293 -15.01 8.54 8.55
N TYR A 294 -13.82 8.00 8.54
CA TYR A 294 -12.60 8.64 9.00
C TYR A 294 -11.72 8.93 7.78
N LEU A 295 -11.72 10.17 7.32
CA LEU A 295 -10.84 10.61 6.25
C LEU A 295 -9.52 11.07 6.86
N THR A 296 -8.42 10.52 6.36
CA THR A 296 -7.08 10.83 6.85
C THR A 296 -6.26 11.47 5.75
N ALA A 297 -5.27 12.27 6.10
CA ALA A 297 -4.26 12.78 5.18
C ALA A 297 -3.04 13.26 5.96
N ALA A 298 -1.90 13.34 5.29
CA ALA A 298 -0.71 13.96 5.89
C ALA A 298 -0.74 15.47 5.76
N ASP A 299 -0.33 16.17 6.81
CA ASP A 299 -0.20 17.63 6.81
C ASP A 299 0.95 18.09 7.71
N ALA A 300 1.42 19.33 7.45
CA ALA A 300 2.32 20.01 8.35
C ALA A 300 1.51 20.66 9.48
N TYR A 301 1.56 20.05 10.65
CA TYR A 301 0.82 20.47 11.82
C TYR A 301 1.77 20.82 12.96
N GLU A 302 1.65 22.03 13.53
CA GLU A 302 2.52 22.54 14.60
C GLU A 302 4.03 22.35 14.35
N GLY A 303 4.46 22.51 13.10
CA GLY A 303 5.87 22.41 12.71
C GLY A 303 6.40 20.99 12.54
N ARG A 304 5.52 19.97 12.48
CA ARG A 304 5.86 18.56 12.20
C ARG A 304 4.94 17.99 11.14
N TYR A 305 5.42 17.03 10.41
CA TYR A 305 4.63 16.29 9.41
C TYR A 305 3.85 15.19 10.11
N SER A 306 2.54 15.26 10.08
CA SER A 306 1.68 14.41 10.91
C SER A 306 0.50 13.85 10.14
N SER A 307 -0.03 12.72 10.61
CA SER A 307 -1.31 12.19 10.18
C SER A 307 -2.45 13.00 10.79
N MET A 308 -3.28 13.60 9.96
CA MET A 308 -4.50 14.26 10.33
C MET A 308 -5.70 13.38 10.04
N VAL A 309 -6.71 13.45 10.88
CA VAL A 309 -7.98 12.70 10.73
C VAL A 309 -9.15 13.65 10.94
N ALA A 310 -10.22 13.48 10.14
CA ALA A 310 -11.50 14.11 10.35
C ALA A 310 -12.64 13.10 10.15
N ILE A 311 -13.79 13.36 10.77
CA ILE A 311 -14.87 12.38 10.94
C ILE A 311 -16.15 12.89 10.28
N SER A 312 -16.91 11.99 9.63
CA SER A 312 -18.21 12.28 9.03
C SER A 312 -19.15 11.08 9.10
N GLU A 313 -20.46 11.34 9.11
CA GLU A 313 -21.51 10.34 8.88
C GLU A 313 -21.71 10.01 7.39
N ASN A 314 -21.14 10.81 6.51
CA ASN A 314 -21.27 10.67 5.06
C ASN A 314 -19.90 10.70 4.39
N ILE A 315 -19.68 9.81 3.43
CA ILE A 315 -18.38 9.66 2.76
C ILE A 315 -17.89 10.95 2.08
N TYR A 316 -18.79 11.78 1.59
CA TYR A 316 -18.46 13.08 0.98
C TYR A 316 -18.46 14.24 1.98
N GLY A 317 -18.62 13.94 3.26
CA GLY A 317 -18.73 14.94 4.29
C GLY A 317 -20.17 15.48 4.50
N PRO A 318 -20.35 16.53 5.32
CA PRO A 318 -19.28 17.36 5.87
C PRO A 318 -18.47 16.66 6.96
N TYR A 319 -17.17 16.88 6.95
CA TYR A 319 -16.26 16.38 7.95
C TYR A 319 -16.08 17.36 9.10
N ARG A 320 -15.85 16.83 10.29
CA ARG A 320 -15.69 17.58 11.56
C ARG A 320 -14.54 17.04 12.37
N MET A 321 -14.19 17.71 13.45
CA MET A 321 -13.25 17.24 14.46
C MET A 321 -11.90 16.87 13.86
N ARG A 322 -11.40 17.69 12.92
CA ARG A 322 -10.05 17.50 12.40
C ARG A 322 -9.03 17.58 13.52
N HIS A 323 -8.21 16.54 13.66
CA HIS A 323 -7.22 16.45 14.73
C HIS A 323 -5.97 15.71 14.26
N GLU A 324 -4.85 15.95 14.96
CA GLU A 324 -3.64 15.18 14.81
C GLU A 324 -3.81 13.80 15.45
N ALA A 325 -3.70 12.75 14.67
CA ALA A 325 -3.82 11.37 15.14
C ALA A 325 -2.46 10.73 15.39
N VAL A 326 -1.50 10.87 14.47
CA VAL A 326 -0.14 10.33 14.60
C VAL A 326 0.87 11.46 14.36
N PRO A 327 1.47 12.00 15.40
CA PRO A 327 2.51 13.02 15.29
C PRO A 327 3.76 12.46 14.58
N CYS A 328 4.40 13.26 13.74
CA CYS A 328 5.62 12.91 13.02
C CYS A 328 5.50 11.70 12.09
N GLY A 329 4.30 11.20 11.85
CA GLY A 329 3.99 10.10 10.95
C GLY A 329 3.42 10.58 9.63
N GLY A 330 3.96 10.13 8.51
CA GLY A 330 3.47 10.42 7.17
C GLY A 330 2.95 9.18 6.45
N GLY A 331 2.20 9.38 5.34
CA GLY A 331 1.69 8.31 4.50
C GLY A 331 0.98 7.22 5.28
N THR A 332 -0.09 7.58 6.00
CA THR A 332 -0.70 6.70 7.00
C THR A 332 -1.85 5.89 6.44
N GLY A 333 -1.91 4.61 6.83
CA GLY A 333 -3.06 3.72 6.64
C GLY A 333 -3.55 3.13 7.96
N TYR A 334 -4.85 2.92 8.07
CA TYR A 334 -5.46 2.36 9.28
C TYR A 334 -6.07 0.99 8.97
N PHE A 335 -5.81 0.01 9.82
CA PHE A 335 -6.32 -1.35 9.64
C PHE A 335 -6.58 -2.04 10.97
N GLN A 336 -7.34 -3.14 10.94
CA GLN A 336 -7.56 -4.01 12.09
C GLN A 336 -6.78 -5.30 11.94
N ASP A 337 -6.20 -5.76 13.05
CA ASP A 337 -5.63 -7.09 13.13
C ASP A 337 -6.70 -8.19 13.29
N HIS A 338 -6.27 -9.42 13.51
CA HIS A 338 -7.17 -10.57 13.69
C HIS A 338 -8.02 -10.48 14.95
N GLU A 339 -7.58 -9.74 15.95
CA GLU A 339 -8.26 -9.55 17.23
C GLU A 339 -9.22 -8.36 17.21
N GLY A 340 -9.21 -7.60 16.09
CA GLY A 340 -10.00 -6.39 15.92
C GLY A 340 -9.36 -5.15 16.54
N GLN A 341 -8.09 -5.24 16.97
CA GLN A 341 -7.31 -4.08 17.41
C GLN A 341 -6.99 -3.18 16.22
N TRP A 342 -7.19 -1.89 16.38
CA TRP A 342 -6.84 -0.89 15.38
C TRP A 342 -5.35 -0.52 15.43
N TRP A 343 -4.77 -0.42 14.26
CA TRP A 343 -3.40 -0.02 14.02
C TRP A 343 -3.33 1.09 12.98
N CYS A 344 -2.33 1.95 13.11
CA CYS A 344 -1.92 2.87 12.06
C CYS A 344 -0.53 2.48 11.58
N CYS A 345 -0.37 2.26 10.28
CA CYS A 345 0.96 2.18 9.65
C CYS A 345 1.39 3.56 9.19
N PHE A 346 2.69 3.84 9.26
CA PHE A 346 3.27 5.12 8.91
C PHE A 346 4.78 5.00 8.67
N PHE A 347 5.38 6.08 8.19
CA PHE A 347 6.84 6.26 8.20
C PHE A 347 7.21 7.52 8.95
N GLY A 348 8.39 7.57 9.56
CA GLY A 348 8.88 8.79 10.21
C GLY A 348 9.39 9.78 9.17
N ASN A 349 8.86 11.01 9.14
CA ASN A 349 9.15 11.97 8.08
C ASN A 349 10.09 13.10 8.46
N ASP A 350 10.21 13.49 9.72
CA ASP A 350 11.00 14.63 10.13
C ASP A 350 11.99 14.34 11.25
N ALA A 351 12.78 15.36 11.64
CA ALA A 351 13.79 15.22 12.69
C ALA A 351 13.19 14.99 14.09
N GLN A 352 11.87 15.14 14.25
CA GLN A 352 11.16 14.89 15.51
C GLN A 352 10.62 13.47 15.62
N ALA A 353 10.59 12.74 14.50
CA ALA A 353 10.24 11.33 14.51
C ALA A 353 11.30 10.50 15.24
N PRO A 354 10.91 9.41 15.90
CA PRO A 354 11.86 8.51 16.57
C PRO A 354 12.84 7.85 15.60
N PHE A 355 12.49 7.77 14.32
CA PHE A 355 13.30 7.28 13.19
C PHE A 355 12.85 7.99 11.92
N ARG A 356 13.60 7.81 10.83
CA ARG A 356 13.23 8.42 9.55
C ARG A 356 13.22 7.40 8.43
N GLU A 357 12.26 7.60 7.50
CA GLU A 357 12.18 6.88 6.24
C GLU A 357 12.10 5.35 6.40
N MET A 358 11.52 4.87 7.50
CA MET A 358 11.31 3.45 7.76
C MET A 358 9.88 3.15 8.14
N PRO A 359 9.38 1.93 7.82
CA PRO A 359 8.01 1.55 8.10
C PRO A 359 7.81 1.27 9.59
N ALA A 360 6.68 1.72 10.12
CA ALA A 360 6.26 1.41 11.47
C ALA A 360 4.76 1.23 11.59
N ILE A 361 4.34 0.63 12.71
CA ILE A 361 2.95 0.58 13.14
C ILE A 361 2.84 1.05 14.58
N VAL A 362 1.70 1.65 14.91
CA VAL A 362 1.33 2.05 16.26
C VAL A 362 -0.11 1.62 16.53
N ARG A 363 -0.38 1.17 17.75
CA ARG A 363 -1.75 0.92 18.18
C ARG A 363 -2.50 2.23 18.30
N VAL A 364 -3.73 2.22 17.82
CA VAL A 364 -4.63 3.36 17.96
C VAL A 364 -5.90 2.94 18.67
N ASP A 365 -6.44 3.88 19.42
CA ASP A 365 -7.69 3.77 20.14
C ASP A 365 -8.55 5.00 19.82
N PHE A 366 -9.75 5.02 20.31
CA PHE A 366 -10.72 6.07 20.04
C PHE A 366 -11.20 6.69 21.36
N ARG A 367 -11.23 8.02 21.43
CA ARG A 367 -11.81 8.73 22.55
C ARG A 367 -13.33 8.61 22.53
N ASP A 368 -13.99 9.02 23.59
CA ASP A 368 -15.46 9.00 23.70
C ASP A 368 -16.15 9.84 22.63
N ASP A 369 -15.49 10.89 22.14
CA ASP A 369 -15.94 11.72 21.04
C ASP A 369 -15.68 11.12 19.63
N GLY A 370 -15.07 9.94 19.58
CA GLY A 370 -14.70 9.25 18.36
C GLY A 370 -13.34 9.63 17.77
N THR A 371 -12.65 10.64 18.30
CA THR A 371 -11.32 11.02 17.77
C THR A 371 -10.28 9.95 18.02
N VAL A 372 -9.38 9.79 17.04
CA VAL A 372 -8.27 8.83 17.10
C VAL A 372 -7.21 9.30 18.07
N LYS A 373 -6.65 8.40 18.84
CA LYS A 373 -5.48 8.62 19.69
C LYS A 373 -4.50 7.47 19.56
N ILE A 374 -3.23 7.76 19.77
CA ILE A 374 -2.21 6.73 19.93
C ILE A 374 -2.39 6.08 21.31
N GLU A 375 -2.30 4.77 21.37
CA GLU A 375 -2.23 4.03 22.61
C GLU A 375 -0.80 4.14 23.20
N ASN A 376 -0.71 4.53 24.48
CA ASN A 376 0.58 4.71 25.19
C ASN A 376 1.01 3.38 25.83
#